data_12b0aa5a8d0c3988b1962e4044308036
#
_entry.id   12b0aa5a8d0c3988b1962e4044308036
#
_cell.length_a   1.000
_cell.length_b   1.000
_cell.length_c   1.000
_cell.angle_alpha   90.00
_cell.angle_beta   90.00
_cell.angle_gamma   90.00
#
_symmetry.space_group_name_H-M   'P 1'
#
loop_
_entity.id
_entity.type
_entity.pdbx_description
1 polymer ?
#
loop_
_entity_poly.entity_id
_entity_poly.type
_entity_poly.pdbx_seq_one_letter_code
_entity_poly.pdbx_strand_id
1 'polypeptide(L)'
;RARWAALRDELGDAGALVGELSERFDAAEVEAARRAAADAATALTEADGALTDAEERAADPTRAALPAIAQAERLMRRGHAAARALEEEHRLVTDAAQAVAGELDAARTALRHAEELRASLEPDDAERLGRELREFDASLTALEPRAHRHPTETVTAVARLRDRLDLAVGDARTAQQRLRGARTALPGTLAAARSAVARAEAAASRAGADARVRLSAAQHELAAARSAQDPVAALDTARRALRHAEDAVALADYDRLTGR
;
A
#
# COMPACT_ATOMS: atom_id res chain seq x y z
N ARG A 1 -27.09 -32.07 -27.31
CA ARG A 1 -25.85 -32.86 -27.54
C ARG A 1 -24.75 -32.01 -28.24
N ALA A 2 -25.04 -31.28 -29.31
CA ALA A 2 -23.98 -30.53 -30.00
C ALA A 2 -23.20 -29.55 -29.11
N ARG A 3 -23.89 -28.78 -28.24
CA ARG A 3 -23.26 -27.88 -27.28
C ARG A 3 -22.42 -28.64 -26.22
N TRP A 4 -22.87 -29.81 -25.80
CA TRP A 4 -22.10 -30.65 -24.89
C TRP A 4 -20.82 -31.18 -25.54
N ALA A 5 -20.89 -31.63 -26.79
CA ALA A 5 -19.73 -32.05 -27.54
C ALA A 5 -18.71 -30.93 -27.71
N ALA A 6 -19.16 -29.70 -28.04
CA ALA A 6 -18.29 -28.54 -28.13
C ALA A 6 -17.58 -28.23 -26.79
N LEU A 7 -18.33 -28.28 -25.66
CA LEU A 7 -17.74 -28.09 -24.32
C LEU A 7 -16.74 -29.21 -23.96
N ARG A 8 -17.04 -30.44 -24.31
CA ARG A 8 -16.13 -31.56 -24.09
C ARG A 8 -14.84 -31.39 -24.88
N ASP A 9 -14.92 -30.91 -26.14
CA ASP A 9 -13.77 -30.70 -26.99
C ASP A 9 -12.94 -29.49 -26.46
N GLU A 10 -13.57 -28.40 -26.01
CA GLU A 10 -12.93 -27.27 -25.29
C GLU A 10 -12.20 -27.72 -24.03
N LEU A 11 -12.78 -28.66 -23.26
CA LEU A 11 -12.19 -29.20 -22.05
C LEU A 11 -11.17 -30.33 -22.29
N GLY A 12 -11.08 -30.82 -23.52
CA GLY A 12 -10.10 -31.88 -23.86
C GLY A 12 -8.66 -31.50 -23.54
N ASP A 13 -8.34 -30.22 -23.61
CA ASP A 13 -7.01 -29.68 -23.33
C ASP A 13 -6.80 -29.30 -21.83
N ALA A 14 -7.83 -29.41 -20.98
CA ALA A 14 -7.75 -29.02 -19.55
C ALA A 14 -6.66 -29.80 -18.80
N GLY A 15 -6.54 -31.11 -19.08
CA GLY A 15 -5.48 -31.93 -18.49
C GLY A 15 -4.09 -31.55 -18.95
N ALA A 16 -3.94 -31.13 -20.20
CA ALA A 16 -2.67 -30.65 -20.76
C ALA A 16 -2.23 -29.34 -20.12
N LEU A 17 -3.14 -28.37 -19.98
CA LEU A 17 -2.84 -27.09 -19.31
C LEU A 17 -2.39 -27.27 -17.84
N VAL A 18 -3.10 -28.10 -17.08
CA VAL A 18 -2.69 -28.43 -15.69
C VAL A 18 -1.37 -29.20 -15.67
N GLY A 19 -1.14 -30.09 -16.64
CA GLY A 19 0.11 -30.83 -16.81
C GLY A 19 1.28 -29.90 -17.03
N GLU A 20 1.18 -28.99 -18.00
CA GLU A 20 2.21 -27.99 -18.31
C GLU A 20 2.59 -27.16 -17.07
N LEU A 21 1.59 -26.65 -16.34
CA LEU A 21 1.85 -25.90 -15.12
C LEU A 21 2.52 -26.77 -14.04
N SER A 22 2.08 -28.04 -13.90
CA SER A 22 2.59 -28.94 -12.86
C SER A 22 4.03 -29.39 -13.08
N GLU A 23 4.51 -29.38 -14.32
CA GLU A 23 5.91 -29.65 -14.65
C GLU A 23 6.85 -28.52 -14.27
N ARG A 24 6.36 -27.30 -14.32
CA ARG A 24 7.16 -26.08 -14.16
C ARG A 24 7.06 -25.46 -12.78
N PHE A 25 5.91 -25.56 -12.13
CA PHE A 25 5.59 -24.83 -10.91
C PHE A 25 5.22 -25.76 -9.76
N ASP A 26 5.31 -25.26 -8.54
CA ASP A 26 4.98 -26.03 -7.35
C ASP A 26 3.46 -26.18 -7.17
N ALA A 27 3.07 -27.20 -6.41
CA ALA A 27 1.66 -27.58 -6.26
C ALA A 27 0.75 -26.43 -5.81
N ALA A 28 1.26 -25.54 -4.96
CA ALA A 28 0.50 -24.37 -4.46
C ALA A 28 0.14 -23.39 -5.57
N GLU A 29 1.06 -23.17 -6.54
CA GLU A 29 0.83 -22.29 -7.70
C GLU A 29 -0.22 -22.86 -8.66
N VAL A 30 -0.30 -24.19 -8.75
CA VAL A 30 -1.16 -24.90 -9.72
C VAL A 30 -2.52 -25.27 -9.11
N GLU A 31 -2.72 -25.10 -7.82
CA GLU A 31 -3.90 -25.59 -7.10
C GLU A 31 -5.22 -24.98 -7.59
N ALA A 32 -5.23 -23.70 -7.95
CA ALA A 32 -6.42 -23.03 -8.49
C ALA A 32 -6.79 -23.60 -9.87
N ALA A 33 -5.80 -23.82 -10.75
CA ALA A 33 -5.99 -24.42 -12.05
C ALA A 33 -6.48 -25.87 -11.93
N ARG A 34 -5.94 -26.65 -11.00
CA ARG A 34 -6.41 -28.03 -10.73
C ARG A 34 -7.86 -28.08 -10.27
N ARG A 35 -8.26 -27.17 -9.39
CA ARG A 35 -9.65 -27.07 -8.94
C ARG A 35 -10.58 -26.69 -10.07
N ALA A 36 -10.22 -25.71 -10.88
CA ALA A 36 -11.00 -25.31 -12.05
C ALA A 36 -11.17 -26.46 -13.05
N ALA A 37 -10.10 -27.23 -13.32
CA ALA A 37 -10.16 -28.41 -14.19
C ALA A 37 -11.07 -29.52 -13.62
N ALA A 38 -10.99 -29.79 -12.31
CA ALA A 38 -11.85 -30.76 -11.64
C ALA A 38 -13.33 -30.35 -11.66
N ASP A 39 -13.60 -29.07 -11.41
CA ASP A 39 -14.97 -28.51 -11.48
C ASP A 39 -15.54 -28.60 -12.90
N ALA A 40 -14.73 -28.36 -13.91
CA ALA A 40 -15.11 -28.47 -15.31
C ALA A 40 -15.44 -29.94 -15.68
N ALA A 41 -14.57 -30.88 -15.30
CA ALA A 41 -14.77 -32.31 -15.54
C ALA A 41 -16.04 -32.84 -14.83
N THR A 42 -16.27 -32.40 -13.58
CA THR A 42 -17.47 -32.74 -12.82
C THR A 42 -18.74 -32.23 -13.51
N ALA A 43 -18.73 -30.94 -13.88
CA ALA A 43 -19.87 -30.31 -14.55
C ALA A 43 -20.17 -30.98 -15.91
N LEU A 44 -19.15 -31.41 -16.66
CA LEU A 44 -19.31 -32.13 -17.92
C LEU A 44 -19.96 -33.51 -17.71
N THR A 45 -19.52 -34.26 -16.71
CA THR A 45 -20.07 -35.57 -16.36
C THR A 45 -21.52 -35.46 -15.91
N GLU A 46 -21.84 -34.50 -15.03
CA GLU A 46 -23.20 -34.24 -14.57
C GLU A 46 -24.11 -33.77 -15.73
N ALA A 47 -23.59 -32.99 -16.65
CA ALA A 47 -24.35 -32.53 -17.83
C ALA A 47 -24.66 -33.70 -18.78
N ASP A 48 -23.75 -34.64 -18.97
CA ASP A 48 -23.99 -35.86 -19.76
C ASP A 48 -25.12 -36.71 -19.18
N GLY A 49 -25.11 -36.93 -17.86
CA GLY A 49 -26.18 -37.65 -17.16
C GLY A 49 -27.53 -36.93 -17.30
N ALA A 50 -27.56 -35.61 -17.13
CA ALA A 50 -28.77 -34.82 -17.30
C ALA A 50 -29.30 -34.82 -18.75
N LEU A 51 -28.43 -34.86 -19.74
CA LEU A 51 -28.82 -34.99 -21.16
C LEU A 51 -29.39 -36.38 -21.45
N THR A 52 -28.83 -37.43 -20.88
CA THR A 52 -29.31 -38.80 -21.01
C THR A 52 -30.73 -38.93 -20.39
N ASP A 53 -30.95 -38.40 -19.16
CA ASP A 53 -32.27 -38.35 -18.53
C ASP A 53 -33.28 -37.55 -19.38
N ALA A 54 -32.84 -36.45 -19.99
CA ALA A 54 -33.70 -35.65 -20.86
C ALA A 54 -34.13 -36.43 -22.15
N GLU A 55 -33.21 -37.20 -22.75
CA GLU A 55 -33.49 -38.03 -23.92
C GLU A 55 -34.47 -39.17 -23.59
N GLU A 56 -34.26 -39.87 -22.45
CA GLU A 56 -35.15 -40.91 -21.98
C GLU A 56 -36.57 -40.38 -21.72
N ARG A 57 -36.69 -39.20 -21.07
CA ARG A 57 -37.97 -38.55 -20.81
C ARG A 57 -38.64 -38.05 -22.12
N ALA A 58 -37.85 -37.58 -23.08
CA ALA A 58 -38.39 -37.15 -24.37
C ALA A 58 -38.93 -38.32 -25.20
N ALA A 59 -38.43 -39.53 -25.00
CA ALA A 59 -38.92 -40.76 -25.66
C ALA A 59 -40.25 -41.26 -25.03
N ASP A 60 -40.60 -40.86 -23.81
CA ASP A 60 -41.83 -41.26 -23.10
C ASP A 60 -42.83 -40.07 -23.06
N PRO A 61 -43.95 -40.18 -23.78
CA PRO A 61 -44.96 -39.10 -23.84
C PRO A 61 -45.59 -38.75 -22.48
N THR A 62 -45.44 -39.61 -21.47
CA THR A 62 -46.00 -39.39 -20.12
C THR A 62 -45.05 -38.65 -19.20
N ARG A 63 -43.81 -38.41 -19.60
CA ARG A 63 -42.75 -37.79 -18.78
C ARG A 63 -42.35 -36.41 -19.32
N ALA A 64 -42.19 -35.45 -18.42
CA ALA A 64 -41.73 -34.11 -18.79
C ALA A 64 -40.19 -34.07 -18.94
N ALA A 65 -39.68 -33.76 -20.14
CA ALA A 65 -38.27 -33.66 -20.41
C ALA A 65 -37.68 -32.26 -20.06
N LEU A 66 -38.51 -31.20 -20.02
CA LEU A 66 -38.05 -29.80 -19.83
C LEU A 66 -37.20 -29.58 -18.56
N PRO A 67 -37.50 -30.15 -17.39
CA PRO A 67 -36.69 -29.97 -16.18
C PRO A 67 -35.26 -30.56 -16.34
N ALA A 68 -35.13 -31.71 -17.00
CA ALA A 68 -33.84 -32.36 -17.26
C ALA A 68 -33.00 -31.55 -18.28
N ILE A 69 -33.64 -31.04 -19.34
CA ILE A 69 -32.98 -30.13 -20.31
C ILE A 69 -32.49 -28.89 -19.60
N ALA A 70 -33.31 -28.23 -18.78
CA ALA A 70 -32.91 -27.06 -18.02
C ALA A 70 -31.76 -27.33 -17.05
N GLN A 71 -31.72 -28.53 -16.46
CA GLN A 71 -30.62 -28.98 -15.61
C GLN A 71 -29.33 -29.13 -16.44
N ALA A 72 -29.38 -29.84 -17.59
CA ALA A 72 -28.24 -30.00 -18.46
C ALA A 72 -27.66 -28.65 -18.92
N GLU A 73 -28.52 -27.69 -19.28
CA GLU A 73 -28.08 -26.35 -19.66
C GLU A 73 -27.40 -25.58 -18.52
N ARG A 74 -27.88 -25.73 -17.28
CA ARG A 74 -27.22 -25.13 -16.10
C ARG A 74 -25.83 -25.72 -15.89
N LEU A 75 -25.69 -27.05 -16.00
CA LEU A 75 -24.45 -27.75 -15.83
C LEU A 75 -23.44 -27.43 -16.93
N MET A 76 -23.88 -27.32 -18.18
CA MET A 76 -23.04 -26.86 -19.29
C MET A 76 -22.55 -25.43 -19.07
N ARG A 77 -23.39 -24.50 -18.57
CA ARG A 77 -22.93 -23.15 -18.23
C ARG A 77 -21.89 -23.14 -17.12
N ARG A 78 -22.07 -24.03 -16.11
CA ARG A 78 -21.07 -24.23 -15.04
C ARG A 78 -19.75 -24.76 -15.63
N GLY A 79 -19.81 -25.74 -16.52
CA GLY A 79 -18.64 -26.26 -17.22
C GLY A 79 -17.87 -25.20 -18.00
N HIS A 80 -18.56 -24.40 -18.80
CA HIS A 80 -17.92 -23.28 -19.52
C HIS A 80 -17.30 -22.23 -18.57
N ALA A 81 -17.93 -21.93 -17.46
CA ALA A 81 -17.38 -21.01 -16.48
C ALA A 81 -16.09 -21.56 -15.85
N ALA A 82 -16.08 -22.86 -15.54
CA ALA A 82 -14.89 -23.53 -14.99
C ALA A 82 -13.76 -23.66 -16.03
N ALA A 83 -14.07 -23.91 -17.31
CA ALA A 83 -13.10 -23.91 -18.41
C ALA A 83 -12.39 -22.55 -18.52
N ARG A 84 -13.16 -21.45 -18.54
CA ARG A 84 -12.59 -20.10 -18.57
C ARG A 84 -11.76 -19.78 -17.35
N ALA A 85 -12.19 -20.22 -16.16
CA ALA A 85 -11.39 -20.04 -14.95
C ALA A 85 -10.05 -20.79 -15.06
N LEU A 86 -10.01 -21.98 -15.62
CA LEU A 86 -8.78 -22.71 -15.87
C LEU A 86 -7.84 -21.98 -16.84
N GLU A 87 -8.37 -21.48 -17.96
CA GLU A 87 -7.58 -20.70 -18.92
C GLU A 87 -7.03 -19.40 -18.29
N GLU A 88 -7.82 -18.75 -17.45
CA GLU A 88 -7.41 -17.54 -16.74
C GLU A 88 -6.30 -17.83 -15.71
N GLU A 89 -6.43 -18.91 -14.94
CA GLU A 89 -5.39 -19.35 -14.00
C GLU A 89 -4.09 -19.75 -14.73
N HIS A 90 -4.20 -20.49 -15.84
CA HIS A 90 -3.03 -20.84 -16.66
C HIS A 90 -2.32 -19.58 -17.15
N ARG A 91 -3.07 -18.62 -17.70
CA ARG A 91 -2.51 -17.34 -18.16
C ARG A 91 -1.87 -16.57 -17.03
N LEU A 92 -2.56 -16.44 -15.86
CA LEU A 92 -2.05 -15.73 -14.70
C LEU A 92 -0.68 -16.26 -14.25
N VAL A 93 -0.54 -17.58 -14.11
CA VAL A 93 0.72 -18.20 -13.69
C VAL A 93 1.81 -18.02 -14.76
N THR A 94 1.45 -18.15 -16.03
CA THR A 94 2.40 -18.02 -17.15
C THR A 94 2.89 -16.58 -17.31
N ASP A 95 1.99 -15.60 -17.22
CA ASP A 95 2.33 -14.18 -17.29
C ASP A 95 3.19 -13.76 -16.10
N ALA A 96 2.86 -14.24 -14.89
CA ALA A 96 3.67 -14.02 -13.71
C ALA A 96 5.08 -14.61 -13.88
N ALA A 97 5.20 -15.82 -14.43
CA ALA A 97 6.49 -16.44 -14.68
C ALA A 97 7.37 -15.64 -15.67
N GLN A 98 6.75 -14.99 -16.65
CA GLN A 98 7.45 -14.12 -17.59
C GLN A 98 7.86 -12.80 -16.92
N ALA A 99 7.05 -12.28 -16.00
CA ALA A 99 7.28 -10.99 -15.34
C ALA A 99 8.31 -11.06 -14.19
N VAL A 100 8.46 -12.22 -13.52
CA VAL A 100 9.27 -12.38 -12.29
C VAL A 100 10.64 -11.74 -12.38
N ALA A 101 11.41 -12.02 -13.43
CA ALA A 101 12.79 -11.50 -13.55
C ALA A 101 12.79 -9.97 -13.62
N GLY A 102 11.88 -9.40 -14.42
CA GLY A 102 11.75 -7.94 -14.55
C GLY A 102 11.32 -7.26 -13.25
N GLU A 103 10.39 -7.88 -12.49
CA GLU A 103 9.93 -7.35 -11.21
C GLU A 103 11.03 -7.38 -10.14
N LEU A 104 11.81 -8.46 -10.07
CA LEU A 104 12.98 -8.55 -9.19
C LEU A 104 14.03 -7.49 -9.53
N ASP A 105 14.34 -7.29 -10.80
CA ASP A 105 15.31 -6.27 -11.25
C ASP A 105 14.80 -4.84 -10.99
N ALA A 106 13.51 -4.59 -11.18
CA ALA A 106 12.89 -3.32 -10.84
C ALA A 106 12.95 -3.04 -9.33
N ALA A 107 12.70 -4.07 -8.50
CA ALA A 107 12.81 -3.95 -7.05
C ALA A 107 14.25 -3.66 -6.60
N ARG A 108 15.26 -4.33 -7.17
CA ARG A 108 16.68 -4.03 -6.90
C ARG A 108 17.06 -2.62 -7.33
N THR A 109 16.50 -2.13 -8.43
CA THR A 109 16.72 -0.76 -8.90
C THR A 109 16.10 0.26 -7.93
N ALA A 110 14.89 0.01 -7.47
CA ALA A 110 14.24 0.84 -6.46
C ALA A 110 15.05 0.89 -5.15
N LEU A 111 15.60 -0.24 -4.71
CA LEU A 111 16.49 -0.31 -3.55
C LEU A 111 17.70 0.59 -3.71
N ARG A 112 18.42 0.51 -4.85
CA ARG A 112 19.59 1.38 -5.11
C ARG A 112 19.25 2.86 -5.06
N HIS A 113 18.14 3.28 -5.67
CA HIS A 113 17.68 4.68 -5.61
C HIS A 113 17.33 5.12 -4.19
N ALA A 114 16.78 4.23 -3.37
CA ALA A 114 16.50 4.53 -1.97
C ALA A 114 17.76 4.63 -1.12
N GLU A 115 18.80 3.85 -1.43
CA GLU A 115 20.14 3.97 -0.81
C GLU A 115 20.83 5.29 -1.17
N GLU A 116 20.72 5.75 -2.42
CA GLU A 116 21.21 7.07 -2.84
C GLU A 116 20.50 8.20 -2.07
N LEU A 117 19.18 8.11 -1.93
CA LEU A 117 18.44 9.05 -1.10
C LEU A 117 18.93 9.03 0.34
N ARG A 118 19.09 7.83 0.95
CA ARG A 118 19.57 7.66 2.31
C ARG A 118 20.89 8.40 2.55
N ALA A 119 21.82 8.35 1.59
CA ALA A 119 23.11 9.03 1.68
C ALA A 119 23.00 10.57 1.78
N SER A 120 21.86 11.15 1.40
CA SER A 120 21.58 12.60 1.45
C SER A 120 20.79 13.05 2.67
N LEU A 121 20.37 12.12 3.54
CA LEU A 121 19.57 12.39 4.72
C LEU A 121 20.43 12.76 5.93
N GLU A 122 19.79 13.35 6.95
CA GLU A 122 20.38 13.50 8.28
C GLU A 122 20.52 12.13 8.97
N PRO A 123 21.45 11.99 9.92
CA PRO A 123 21.79 10.68 10.51
C PRO A 123 20.62 9.86 11.01
N ASP A 124 19.67 10.46 11.74
CA ASP A 124 18.53 9.76 12.33
C ASP A 124 17.55 9.25 11.25
N ASP A 125 17.29 10.09 10.23
CA ASP A 125 16.43 9.71 9.09
C ASP A 125 17.12 8.68 8.21
N ALA A 126 18.44 8.82 8.01
CA ALA A 126 19.26 7.85 7.28
C ALA A 126 19.30 6.49 7.98
N GLU A 127 19.36 6.45 9.31
CA GLU A 127 19.33 5.21 10.08
C GLU A 127 17.94 4.54 9.99
N ARG A 128 16.87 5.32 10.09
CA ARG A 128 15.49 4.83 9.97
C ARG A 128 15.24 4.22 8.58
N LEU A 129 15.52 4.96 7.52
CA LEU A 129 15.41 4.44 6.15
C LEU A 129 16.33 3.22 5.97
N GLY A 130 17.54 3.24 6.50
CA GLY A 130 18.48 2.14 6.41
C GLY A 130 18.00 0.83 7.05
N ARG A 131 17.16 0.87 8.09
CA ARG A 131 16.52 -0.34 8.63
C ARG A 131 15.51 -0.92 7.64
N GLU A 132 14.64 -0.10 7.09
CA GLU A 132 13.66 -0.52 6.07
C GLU A 132 14.34 -1.11 4.83
N LEU A 133 15.45 -0.50 4.36
CA LEU A 133 16.21 -1.00 3.21
C LEU A 133 16.83 -2.38 3.47
N ARG A 134 17.36 -2.62 4.67
CA ARG A 134 17.89 -3.95 5.04
C ARG A 134 16.79 -5.01 5.11
N GLU A 135 15.61 -4.69 5.64
CA GLU A 135 14.46 -5.61 5.66
C GLU A 135 13.95 -5.90 4.26
N PHE A 136 13.93 -4.88 3.40
CA PHE A 136 13.56 -5.03 1.99
C PHE A 136 14.54 -5.96 1.28
N ASP A 137 15.84 -5.72 1.37
CA ASP A 137 16.89 -6.51 0.74
C ASP A 137 16.87 -7.97 1.21
N ALA A 138 16.76 -8.20 2.52
CA ALA A 138 16.65 -9.53 3.08
C ALA A 138 15.41 -10.27 2.57
N SER A 139 14.27 -9.57 2.48
CA SER A 139 13.02 -10.15 1.96
C SER A 139 13.12 -10.47 0.47
N LEU A 140 13.71 -9.58 -0.32
CA LEU A 140 13.92 -9.79 -1.75
C LEU A 140 14.85 -10.99 -2.00
N THR A 141 15.97 -11.05 -1.28
CA THR A 141 16.93 -12.16 -1.35
C THR A 141 16.28 -13.51 -0.98
N ALA A 142 15.35 -13.53 -0.02
CA ALA A 142 14.63 -14.76 0.37
C ALA A 142 13.63 -15.24 -0.70
N LEU A 143 13.14 -14.36 -1.57
CA LEU A 143 12.21 -14.71 -2.65
C LEU A 143 12.95 -15.33 -3.86
N GLU A 144 14.15 -14.86 -4.20
CA GLU A 144 14.89 -15.21 -5.41
C GLU A 144 15.05 -16.71 -5.67
N PRO A 145 15.46 -17.54 -4.68
CA PRO A 145 15.71 -18.97 -4.93
C PRO A 145 14.48 -19.74 -5.38
N ARG A 146 13.28 -19.31 -4.97
CA ARG A 146 12.01 -19.99 -5.26
C ARG A 146 11.16 -19.30 -6.33
N ALA A 147 11.59 -18.14 -6.78
CA ALA A 147 10.83 -17.28 -7.68
C ALA A 147 10.36 -17.99 -8.98
N HIS A 148 11.19 -18.86 -9.53
CA HIS A 148 10.88 -19.62 -10.74
C HIS A 148 9.84 -20.74 -10.52
N ARG A 149 9.67 -21.21 -9.28
CA ARG A 149 8.69 -22.24 -8.90
C ARG A 149 7.41 -21.66 -8.32
N HIS A 150 7.46 -20.40 -7.83
CA HIS A 150 6.35 -19.66 -7.22
C HIS A 150 6.19 -18.27 -7.85
N PRO A 151 5.90 -18.16 -9.16
CA PRO A 151 5.91 -16.88 -9.86
C PRO A 151 4.83 -15.91 -9.36
N THR A 152 3.58 -16.35 -9.15
CA THR A 152 2.48 -15.47 -8.73
C THR A 152 2.67 -14.99 -7.29
N GLU A 153 3.12 -15.87 -6.40
CA GLU A 153 3.48 -15.50 -5.03
C GLU A 153 4.62 -14.46 -5.04
N THR A 154 5.66 -14.71 -5.87
CA THR A 154 6.83 -13.82 -5.96
C THR A 154 6.47 -12.44 -6.48
N VAL A 155 5.74 -12.32 -7.59
CA VAL A 155 5.29 -11.03 -8.15
C VAL A 155 4.45 -10.27 -7.12
N THR A 156 3.52 -10.96 -6.45
CA THR A 156 2.68 -10.36 -5.41
C THR A 156 3.51 -9.89 -4.20
N ALA A 157 4.48 -10.68 -3.77
CA ALA A 157 5.36 -10.32 -2.65
C ALA A 157 6.25 -9.13 -3.00
N VAL A 158 6.84 -9.10 -4.21
CA VAL A 158 7.65 -7.99 -4.70
C VAL A 158 6.84 -6.71 -4.78
N ALA A 159 5.60 -6.75 -5.28
CA ALA A 159 4.71 -5.59 -5.33
C ALA A 159 4.48 -5.02 -3.91
N ARG A 160 4.16 -5.86 -2.92
CA ARG A 160 3.99 -5.43 -1.53
C ARG A 160 5.27 -4.85 -0.91
N LEU A 161 6.42 -5.42 -1.23
CA LEU A 161 7.71 -4.89 -0.78
C LEU A 161 7.96 -3.50 -1.38
N ARG A 162 7.69 -3.30 -2.66
CA ARG A 162 7.84 -2.00 -3.33
C ARG A 162 6.90 -0.94 -2.74
N ASP A 163 5.63 -1.28 -2.47
CA ASP A 163 4.69 -0.38 -1.80
C ASP A 163 5.22 0.08 -0.43
N ARG A 164 5.77 -0.84 0.37
CA ARG A 164 6.41 -0.49 1.65
C ARG A 164 7.64 0.42 1.47
N LEU A 165 8.47 0.13 0.48
CA LEU A 165 9.65 0.95 0.16
C LEU A 165 9.25 2.36 -0.25
N ASP A 166 8.24 2.50 -1.11
CA ASP A 166 7.74 3.79 -1.58
C ASP A 166 7.19 4.64 -0.43
N LEU A 167 6.50 4.03 0.54
CA LEU A 167 6.07 4.71 1.77
C LEU A 167 7.27 5.20 2.59
N ALA A 168 8.26 4.34 2.84
CA ALA A 168 9.45 4.69 3.61
C ALA A 168 10.26 5.82 2.95
N VAL A 169 10.42 5.77 1.62
CA VAL A 169 11.06 6.82 0.80
C VAL A 169 10.25 8.13 0.86
N GLY A 170 8.93 8.05 0.78
CA GLY A 170 8.02 9.21 0.90
C GLY A 170 8.15 9.90 2.25
N ASP A 171 8.17 9.14 3.32
CA ASP A 171 8.37 9.66 4.68
C ASP A 171 9.73 10.32 4.85
N ALA A 172 10.80 9.70 4.35
CA ALA A 172 12.15 10.24 4.39
C ALA A 172 12.29 11.57 3.62
N ARG A 173 11.70 11.66 2.43
CA ARG A 173 11.65 12.92 1.64
C ARG A 173 10.87 14.01 2.36
N THR A 174 9.74 13.65 2.98
CA THR A 174 8.92 14.60 3.74
C THR A 174 9.66 15.12 4.96
N ALA A 175 10.35 14.26 5.71
CA ALA A 175 11.20 14.65 6.83
C ALA A 175 12.32 15.62 6.39
N GLN A 176 13.01 15.28 5.31
CA GLN A 176 14.05 16.15 4.73
C GLN A 176 13.51 17.53 4.30
N GLN A 177 12.33 17.57 3.67
CA GLN A 177 11.70 18.84 3.28
C GLN A 177 11.32 19.68 4.50
N ARG A 178 10.73 19.07 5.55
CA ARG A 178 10.41 19.76 6.81
C ARG A 178 11.66 20.35 7.44
N LEU A 179 12.73 19.58 7.49
CA LEU A 179 14.00 20.02 8.06
C LEU A 179 14.60 21.20 7.29
N ARG A 180 14.63 21.12 5.96
CA ARG A 180 15.11 22.22 5.09
C ARG A 180 14.27 23.47 5.29
N GLY A 181 12.95 23.32 5.28
CA GLY A 181 12.02 24.43 5.55
C GLY A 181 12.24 25.06 6.92
N ALA A 182 12.43 24.23 7.95
CA ALA A 182 12.72 24.71 9.30
C ALA A 182 14.04 25.47 9.38
N ARG A 183 15.13 24.94 8.80
CA ARG A 183 16.43 25.62 8.75
C ARG A 183 16.35 26.99 8.06
N THR A 184 15.56 27.09 6.99
CA THR A 184 15.37 28.35 6.26
C THR A 184 14.53 29.36 7.05
N ALA A 185 13.45 28.91 7.70
CA ALA A 185 12.51 29.80 8.40
C ALA A 185 12.96 30.19 9.81
N LEU A 186 13.75 29.34 10.49
CA LEU A 186 14.11 29.51 11.91
C LEU A 186 14.80 30.83 12.20
N PRO A 187 15.82 31.32 11.44
CA PRO A 187 16.49 32.58 11.76
C PRO A 187 15.54 33.77 11.76
N GLY A 188 14.67 33.85 10.75
CA GLY A 188 13.66 34.91 10.63
C GLY A 188 12.61 34.84 11.75
N THR A 189 12.14 33.63 12.08
CA THR A 189 11.16 33.42 13.15
C THR A 189 11.75 33.77 14.53
N LEU A 190 13.01 33.39 14.81
CA LEU A 190 13.70 33.78 16.04
C LEU A 190 13.89 35.28 16.13
N ALA A 191 14.23 35.98 15.04
CA ALA A 191 14.35 37.43 15.02
C ALA A 191 13.00 38.12 15.31
N ALA A 192 11.91 37.63 14.68
CA ALA A 192 10.55 38.10 14.91
C ALA A 192 10.10 37.89 16.36
N ALA A 193 10.34 36.66 16.91
CA ALA A 193 10.02 36.34 18.29
C ALA A 193 10.77 37.22 19.29
N ARG A 194 12.08 37.46 19.09
CA ARG A 194 12.87 38.42 19.91
C ARG A 194 12.27 39.83 19.90
N SER A 195 11.97 40.32 18.70
CA SER A 195 11.36 41.66 18.54
C SER A 195 9.99 41.73 19.20
N ALA A 196 9.17 40.70 19.10
CA ALA A 196 7.86 40.65 19.75
C ALA A 196 7.98 40.59 21.28
N VAL A 197 8.91 39.78 21.82
CA VAL A 197 9.19 39.72 23.26
C VAL A 197 9.64 41.10 23.79
N ALA A 198 10.55 41.78 23.09
CA ALA A 198 11.00 43.12 23.47
C ALA A 198 9.83 44.15 23.48
N ARG A 199 8.92 44.08 22.50
CA ARG A 199 7.69 44.92 22.52
C ARG A 199 6.77 44.57 23.67
N ALA A 200 6.59 43.27 23.96
CA ALA A 200 5.78 42.78 25.06
C ALA A 200 6.36 43.21 26.43
N GLU A 201 7.68 43.20 26.61
CA GLU A 201 8.37 43.69 27.80
C GLU A 201 8.09 45.18 28.02
N ALA A 202 8.18 46.01 26.98
CA ALA A 202 7.88 47.43 27.06
C ALA A 202 6.40 47.68 27.41
N ALA A 203 5.47 46.91 26.86
CA ALA A 203 4.04 47.03 27.11
C ALA A 203 3.63 46.51 28.50
N ALA A 204 4.19 45.37 28.94
CA ALA A 204 3.81 44.69 30.18
C ALA A 204 4.27 45.41 31.47
N SER A 205 5.15 46.41 31.38
CA SER A 205 5.65 47.14 32.58
C SER A 205 4.52 47.79 33.41
N ARG A 206 3.36 48.08 32.80
CA ARG A 206 2.18 48.66 33.43
C ARG A 206 0.90 47.83 33.24
N ALA A 207 1.03 46.62 32.78
CA ALA A 207 -0.08 45.72 32.44
C ALA A 207 -0.47 44.80 33.61
N GLY A 208 -1.64 44.21 33.51
CA GLY A 208 -2.19 43.25 34.47
C GLY A 208 -1.43 41.92 34.53
N ALA A 209 -1.92 41.04 35.37
CA ALA A 209 -1.26 39.73 35.64
C ALA A 209 -1.23 38.84 34.38
N ASP A 210 -2.29 38.85 33.59
CA ASP A 210 -2.43 37.97 32.40
C ASP A 210 -1.39 38.30 31.33
N ALA A 211 -1.17 39.61 31.04
CA ALA A 211 -0.13 40.04 30.11
C ALA A 211 1.27 39.60 30.57
N ARG A 212 1.55 39.69 31.88
CA ARG A 212 2.83 39.26 32.46
C ARG A 212 3.02 37.74 32.38
N VAL A 213 1.96 36.94 32.59
CA VAL A 213 2.00 35.49 32.43
C VAL A 213 2.34 35.08 30.98
N ARG A 214 1.69 35.73 30.01
CA ARG A 214 1.98 35.51 28.58
C ARG A 214 3.39 35.91 28.18
N LEU A 215 3.88 37.04 28.71
CA LEU A 215 5.27 37.46 28.51
C LEU A 215 6.26 36.46 29.06
N SER A 216 6.04 35.95 30.30
CA SER A 216 6.89 34.91 30.89
C SER A 216 6.90 33.66 30.06
N ALA A 217 5.74 33.18 29.53
CA ALA A 217 5.65 32.06 28.61
C ALA A 217 6.43 32.32 27.32
N ALA A 218 6.31 33.54 26.74
CA ALA A 218 7.06 33.89 25.53
C ALA A 218 8.57 33.86 25.73
N GLN A 219 9.06 34.39 26.88
CA GLN A 219 10.47 34.39 27.23
C GLN A 219 11.00 32.96 27.42
N HIS A 220 10.25 32.09 28.10
CA HIS A 220 10.59 30.67 28.31
C HIS A 220 10.69 29.92 26.96
N GLU A 221 9.66 30.04 26.11
CA GLU A 221 9.66 29.40 24.78
C GLU A 221 10.79 29.95 23.89
N LEU A 222 11.10 31.24 23.93
CA LEU A 222 12.20 31.82 23.18
C LEU A 222 13.57 31.27 23.64
N ALA A 223 13.75 31.10 24.93
CA ALA A 223 14.97 30.48 25.49
C ALA A 223 15.08 29.00 25.05
N ALA A 224 13.99 28.24 25.16
CA ALA A 224 13.92 26.86 24.70
C ALA A 224 14.21 26.72 23.19
N ALA A 225 13.63 27.61 22.36
CA ALA A 225 13.89 27.60 20.92
C ALA A 225 15.38 27.82 20.55
N ARG A 226 16.08 28.60 21.36
CA ARG A 226 17.51 28.89 21.15
C ARG A 226 18.41 27.72 21.53
N SER A 227 18.00 26.91 22.50
CA SER A 227 18.78 25.76 22.99
C SER A 227 18.42 24.45 22.30
N ALA A 228 17.33 24.41 21.54
CA ALA A 228 16.90 23.20 20.84
C ALA A 228 17.89 22.85 19.72
N GLN A 229 18.28 21.57 19.69
CA GLN A 229 19.21 21.04 18.67
C GLN A 229 18.49 20.69 17.36
N ASP A 230 17.23 20.25 17.44
CA ASP A 230 16.41 19.95 16.27
C ASP A 230 15.80 21.25 15.71
N PRO A 231 16.11 21.62 14.43
CA PRO A 231 15.58 22.83 13.80
C PRO A 231 14.07 22.87 13.67
N VAL A 232 13.39 21.71 13.52
CA VAL A 232 11.94 21.62 13.40
C VAL A 232 11.29 21.96 14.75
N ALA A 233 11.76 21.34 15.82
CA ALA A 233 11.30 21.63 17.17
C ALA A 233 11.63 23.08 17.58
N ALA A 234 12.83 23.58 17.22
CA ALA A 234 13.23 24.96 17.45
C ALA A 234 12.29 25.95 16.77
N LEU A 235 11.92 25.70 15.51
CA LEU A 235 10.99 26.58 14.75
C LEU A 235 9.61 26.62 15.38
N ASP A 236 9.05 25.45 15.77
CA ASP A 236 7.74 25.40 16.39
C ASP A 236 7.71 26.08 17.75
N THR A 237 8.79 25.94 18.53
CA THR A 237 8.96 26.62 19.80
C THR A 237 9.10 28.14 19.61
N ALA A 238 9.86 28.58 18.61
CA ALA A 238 9.98 30.01 18.26
C ALA A 238 8.64 30.61 17.82
N ARG A 239 7.82 29.87 17.08
CA ARG A 239 6.46 30.28 16.72
C ARG A 239 5.53 30.42 17.93
N ARG A 240 5.65 29.52 18.92
CA ARG A 240 4.90 29.63 20.19
C ARG A 240 5.35 30.89 20.97
N ALA A 241 6.65 31.11 21.06
CA ALA A 241 7.19 32.30 21.67
C ALA A 241 6.63 33.59 21.04
N LEU A 242 6.60 33.66 19.71
CA LEU A 242 6.04 34.78 18.95
C LEU A 242 4.56 35.02 19.31
N ARG A 243 3.72 33.97 19.24
CA ARG A 243 2.29 34.06 19.60
C ARG A 243 2.08 34.55 21.03
N HIS A 244 2.78 33.97 22.01
CA HIS A 244 2.66 34.38 23.40
C HIS A 244 3.09 35.86 23.60
N ALA A 245 4.11 36.31 22.88
CA ALA A 245 4.53 37.71 22.96
C ALA A 245 3.47 38.67 22.35
N GLU A 246 2.87 38.29 21.21
CA GLU A 246 1.76 39.05 20.59
C GLU A 246 0.53 39.10 21.50
N ASP A 247 0.16 37.94 22.10
CA ASP A 247 -0.91 37.88 23.11
C ASP A 247 -0.62 38.80 24.31
N ALA A 248 0.62 38.87 24.80
CA ALA A 248 1.02 39.74 25.91
C ALA A 248 0.85 41.22 25.56
N VAL A 249 1.23 41.62 24.34
CA VAL A 249 1.02 43.00 23.86
C VAL A 249 -0.47 43.31 23.78
N ALA A 250 -1.28 42.42 23.19
CA ALA A 250 -2.71 42.66 23.07
C ALA A 250 -3.42 42.76 24.42
N LEU A 251 -3.05 41.94 25.41
CA LEU A 251 -3.57 42.02 26.78
C LEU A 251 -3.14 43.33 27.47
N ALA A 252 -1.88 43.77 27.31
CA ALA A 252 -1.41 45.02 27.87
C ALA A 252 -2.12 46.23 27.26
N ASP A 253 -2.40 46.19 25.95
CA ASP A 253 -3.18 47.28 25.29
C ASP A 253 -4.62 47.26 25.78
N TYR A 254 -5.25 46.11 25.98
CA TYR A 254 -6.58 45.98 26.55
C TYR A 254 -6.66 46.57 27.97
N ASP A 255 -5.72 46.20 28.83
CA ASP A 255 -5.64 46.73 30.22
C ASP A 255 -5.53 48.25 30.22
N ARG A 256 -4.71 48.81 29.32
CA ARG A 256 -4.55 50.27 29.19
C ARG A 256 -5.85 50.97 28.75
N LEU A 257 -6.62 50.33 27.85
CA LEU A 257 -7.89 50.88 27.35
C LEU A 257 -9.02 50.79 28.40
N THR A 258 -8.98 49.78 29.26
CA THR A 258 -10.01 49.53 30.29
C THR A 258 -9.68 50.12 31.66
N GLY A 259 -8.52 50.76 31.81
CA GLY A 259 -8.12 51.44 33.06
C GLY A 259 -7.80 50.47 34.20
N ARG A 260 -7.43 49.25 33.88
CA ARG A 260 -6.98 48.22 34.84
C ARG A 260 -5.49 48.21 35.05
#